data_c342b3d2ce6070863c756aa3f4a72a94
#
_entry.id   c342b3d2ce6070863c756aa3f4a72a94
#
_cell.length_a   1.000
_cell.length_b   1.000
_cell.length_c   1.000
_cell.angle_alpha   90.00
_cell.angle_beta   90.00
_cell.angle_gamma   90.00
#
_symmetry.space_group_name_H-M   'P 1'
#
loop_
_entity.id
_entity.type
_entity.pdbx_description
1 polymer ?
#
loop_
_entity_poly.entity_id
_entity_poly.type
_entity_poly.pdbx_seq_one_letter_code
_entity_poly.pdbx_strand_id
1 'polypeptide(L)'
;MLALDIQNVNKKYENFQLRNVTFQLEKGYIMGFIGANGAGKTTTIKSILNMVRLDGGDVRILGKRMAEHELELKQEIGCAFGGIDFYTRSKIGKLTGVIKRFYRNWDDDAYYGYLKRFKLDENKKIAELSTGMRVKYNLAIALSHGAKLLILDEPTSGLDPVARDDLLDVFRSLVTGGEISILFSTHITSDLEKCADYITFIENGQIIKSADKETFMASYRLLNGKESELGPVKDKLISYKVNSFGFTGLILAKDFDPDSGIRSATPSLEEIMVYSAKKEEA
;
A
#
# COMPACT_ATOMS: atom_id res chain seq x y z
N MET A 1 8.93 -14.77 9.90
CA MET A 1 8.69 -15.42 8.59
C MET A 1 8.13 -14.38 7.63
N LEU A 2 8.60 -14.34 6.37
CA LEU A 2 8.14 -13.35 5.40
C LEU A 2 6.85 -13.82 4.70
N ALA A 3 5.86 -12.92 4.63
CA ALA A 3 4.67 -13.08 3.80
C ALA A 3 4.98 -12.72 2.35
N LEU A 4 5.83 -11.70 2.15
CA LEU A 4 6.24 -11.20 0.85
C LEU A 4 7.73 -10.81 0.89
N ASP A 5 8.48 -11.24 -0.13
CA ASP A 5 9.88 -10.88 -0.32
C ASP A 5 10.11 -10.52 -1.79
N ILE A 6 10.47 -9.30 -2.04
CA ILE A 6 10.70 -8.72 -3.37
C ILE A 6 12.17 -8.35 -3.48
N GLN A 7 12.85 -8.90 -4.46
CA GLN A 7 14.29 -8.73 -4.63
C GLN A 7 14.62 -8.24 -6.04
N ASN A 8 15.14 -7.01 -6.12
CA ASN A 8 15.66 -6.40 -7.34
C ASN A 8 14.70 -6.49 -8.54
N VAL A 9 13.38 -6.32 -8.30
CA VAL A 9 12.38 -6.41 -9.35
C VAL A 9 12.55 -5.24 -10.33
N ASN A 10 12.64 -5.60 -11.61
CA ASN A 10 12.77 -4.67 -12.72
C ASN A 10 11.67 -4.91 -13.74
N LYS A 11 11.07 -3.82 -14.23
CA LYS A 11 10.10 -3.85 -15.32
C LYS A 11 10.18 -2.57 -16.14
N LYS A 12 10.42 -2.70 -17.43
CA LYS A 12 10.53 -1.58 -18.37
C LYS A 12 9.31 -1.50 -19.27
N TYR A 13 8.81 -0.30 -19.43
CA TYR A 13 7.84 0.12 -20.43
C TYR A 13 8.45 1.26 -21.26
N GLU A 14 7.79 1.72 -22.28
CA GLU A 14 8.27 2.79 -23.16
C GLU A 14 8.59 4.09 -22.38
N ASN A 15 7.67 4.51 -21.50
CA ASN A 15 7.77 5.78 -20.77
C ASN A 15 7.89 5.61 -19.23
N PHE A 16 8.12 4.37 -18.75
CA PHE A 16 8.20 4.10 -17.32
C PHE A 16 9.01 2.86 -17.02
N GLN A 17 9.73 2.86 -15.90
CA GLN A 17 10.48 1.69 -15.47
C GLN A 17 10.46 1.51 -13.95
N LEU A 18 10.18 0.30 -13.48
CA LEU A 18 10.58 -0.15 -12.14
C LEU A 18 12.07 -0.50 -12.16
N ARG A 19 12.84 -0.01 -11.17
CA ARG A 19 14.29 -0.20 -11.05
C ARG A 19 14.65 -0.76 -9.68
N ASN A 20 15.15 -2.01 -9.67
CA ASN A 20 15.67 -2.66 -8.47
C ASN A 20 14.74 -2.57 -7.25
N VAL A 21 13.42 -2.71 -7.48
CA VAL A 21 12.43 -2.65 -6.42
C VAL A 21 12.68 -3.79 -5.44
N THR A 22 12.98 -3.46 -4.18
CA THR A 22 13.32 -4.41 -3.12
C THR A 22 12.67 -3.99 -1.82
N PHE A 23 11.85 -4.86 -1.23
CA PHE A 23 11.27 -4.71 0.10
C PHE A 23 10.68 -6.03 0.60
N GLN A 24 10.39 -6.11 1.90
CA GLN A 24 9.90 -7.31 2.56
C GLN A 24 8.75 -6.98 3.49
N LEU A 25 7.75 -7.87 3.55
CA LEU A 25 6.65 -7.82 4.50
C LEU A 25 6.67 -9.06 5.38
N GLU A 26 6.75 -8.89 6.68
CA GLU A 26 6.63 -9.96 7.65
C GLU A 26 5.20 -10.48 7.76
N LYS A 27 5.05 -11.78 8.13
CA LYS A 27 3.73 -12.39 8.33
C LYS A 27 3.00 -11.74 9.50
N GLY A 28 1.71 -11.47 9.31
CA GLY A 28 0.85 -10.93 10.35
C GLY A 28 0.83 -9.39 10.45
N TYR A 29 1.47 -8.69 9.52
CA TYR A 29 1.57 -7.24 9.53
C TYR A 29 0.88 -6.57 8.33
N ILE A 30 0.59 -5.30 8.50
CA ILE A 30 0.05 -4.41 7.46
C ILE A 30 1.18 -3.53 6.92
N MET A 31 1.44 -3.61 5.62
CA MET A 31 2.34 -2.71 4.92
C MET A 31 1.56 -1.72 4.05
N GLY A 32 1.77 -0.45 4.30
CA GLY A 32 1.35 0.62 3.41
C GLY A 32 2.36 0.86 2.30
N PHE A 33 1.92 0.78 1.04
CA PHE A 33 2.72 1.04 -0.14
C PHE A 33 2.36 2.40 -0.70
N ILE A 34 3.16 3.41 -0.39
CA ILE A 34 2.86 4.83 -0.61
C ILE A 34 3.69 5.42 -1.75
N GLY A 35 3.11 6.35 -2.49
CA GLY A 35 3.75 7.09 -3.58
C GLY A 35 2.74 7.90 -4.36
N ALA A 36 3.21 8.89 -5.11
CA ALA A 36 2.38 9.71 -5.99
C ALA A 36 1.71 8.87 -7.10
N ASN A 37 0.74 9.45 -7.77
CA ASN A 37 0.16 8.83 -8.97
C ASN A 37 1.26 8.71 -10.04
N GLY A 38 1.34 7.54 -10.67
CA GLY A 38 2.41 7.25 -11.63
C GLY A 38 3.74 6.78 -11.03
N ALA A 39 3.93 6.81 -9.70
CA ALA A 39 5.17 6.38 -9.05
C ALA A 39 5.54 4.90 -9.25
N GLY A 40 4.58 4.04 -9.67
CA GLY A 40 4.83 2.63 -9.93
C GLY A 40 4.09 1.66 -9.01
N LYS A 41 3.20 2.12 -8.12
CA LYS A 41 2.47 1.28 -7.16
C LYS A 41 1.73 0.12 -7.84
N THR A 42 0.80 0.42 -8.74
CA THR A 42 0.03 -0.59 -9.48
C THR A 42 0.91 -1.52 -10.32
N THR A 43 1.98 -0.98 -10.93
CA THR A 43 2.94 -1.80 -11.70
C THR A 43 3.67 -2.78 -10.80
N THR A 44 4.09 -2.35 -9.61
CA THR A 44 4.72 -3.23 -8.61
C THR A 44 3.74 -4.33 -8.16
N ILE A 45 2.49 -3.98 -7.85
CA ILE A 45 1.44 -4.94 -7.46
C ILE A 45 1.20 -5.97 -8.58
N LYS A 46 1.08 -5.53 -9.85
CA LYS A 46 0.94 -6.43 -11.00
C LYS A 46 2.16 -7.34 -11.17
N SER A 47 3.35 -6.83 -10.87
CA SER A 47 4.60 -7.61 -10.89
C SER A 47 4.61 -8.68 -9.79
N ILE A 48 4.18 -8.36 -8.59
CA ILE A 48 4.05 -9.31 -7.46
C ILE A 48 3.10 -10.45 -7.82
N LEU A 49 1.97 -10.13 -8.46
CA LEU A 49 0.93 -11.10 -8.84
C LEU A 49 1.24 -11.87 -10.13
N ASN A 50 2.43 -11.70 -10.71
CA ASN A 50 2.82 -12.28 -12.00
C ASN A 50 1.85 -11.94 -13.16
N MET A 51 1.17 -10.79 -13.05
CA MET A 51 0.28 -10.28 -14.12
C MET A 51 1.05 -9.60 -15.24
N VAL A 52 2.32 -9.29 -15.03
CA VAL A 52 3.26 -8.76 -16.02
C VAL A 52 4.58 -9.52 -15.92
N ARG A 53 5.18 -9.82 -17.05
CA ARG A 53 6.49 -10.49 -17.11
C ARG A 53 7.57 -9.54 -16.59
N LEU A 54 8.36 -9.98 -15.62
CA LEU A 54 9.51 -9.24 -15.10
C LEU A 54 10.65 -9.23 -16.11
N ASP A 55 11.43 -8.15 -16.11
CA ASP A 55 12.68 -8.06 -16.88
C ASP A 55 13.90 -8.42 -16.01
N GLY A 56 13.71 -8.58 -14.70
CA GLY A 56 14.69 -9.04 -13.74
C GLY A 56 14.16 -9.05 -12.32
N GLY A 57 14.90 -9.71 -11.43
CA GLY A 57 14.54 -9.84 -10.02
C GLY A 57 13.72 -11.07 -9.69
N ASP A 58 13.29 -11.18 -8.44
CA ASP A 58 12.55 -12.31 -7.92
C ASP A 58 11.43 -11.84 -6.98
N VAL A 59 10.31 -12.58 -6.96
CA VAL A 59 9.19 -12.38 -6.05
C VAL A 59 8.92 -13.68 -5.33
N ARG A 60 8.98 -13.65 -4.00
CA ARG A 60 8.60 -14.78 -3.15
C ARG A 60 7.42 -14.42 -2.28
N ILE A 61 6.45 -15.30 -2.23
CA ILE A 61 5.26 -15.20 -1.40
C ILE A 61 5.20 -16.43 -0.51
N LEU A 62 5.08 -16.23 0.81
CA LEU A 62 5.08 -17.31 1.80
C LEU A 62 6.29 -18.26 1.64
N GLY A 63 7.45 -17.71 1.27
CA GLY A 63 8.72 -18.42 1.06
C GLY A 63 8.88 -19.09 -0.31
N LYS A 64 7.84 -19.14 -1.16
CA LYS A 64 7.88 -19.78 -2.50
C LYS A 64 8.01 -18.73 -3.61
N ARG A 65 8.75 -19.08 -4.67
CA ARG A 65 8.89 -18.20 -5.85
C ARG A 65 7.59 -18.15 -6.63
N MET A 66 7.10 -16.92 -6.86
CA MET A 66 5.83 -16.70 -7.57
C MET A 66 5.84 -17.26 -8.99
N ALA A 67 6.95 -17.12 -9.72
CA ALA A 67 7.08 -17.62 -11.09
C ALA A 67 7.00 -19.15 -11.22
N GLU A 68 7.38 -19.87 -10.17
CA GLU A 68 7.44 -21.35 -10.17
C GLU A 68 6.17 -21.98 -9.56
N HIS A 69 5.53 -21.28 -8.63
CA HIS A 69 4.40 -21.78 -7.84
C HIS A 69 3.13 -20.96 -7.99
N GLU A 70 2.94 -20.30 -9.13
CA GLU A 70 1.86 -19.32 -9.36
C GLU A 70 0.46 -19.84 -9.01
N LEU A 71 0.10 -21.03 -9.51
CA LEU A 71 -1.23 -21.60 -9.28
C LEU A 71 -1.48 -21.96 -7.82
N GLU A 72 -0.45 -22.41 -7.11
CA GLU A 72 -0.52 -22.71 -5.68
C GLU A 72 -0.64 -21.44 -4.85
N LEU A 73 0.24 -20.46 -5.12
CA LEU A 73 0.27 -19.20 -4.38
C LEU A 73 -1.00 -18.38 -4.58
N LYS A 74 -1.59 -18.39 -5.78
CA LYS A 74 -2.87 -17.71 -6.03
C LYS A 74 -4.04 -18.28 -5.24
N GLN A 75 -3.93 -19.50 -4.70
CA GLN A 75 -4.93 -20.03 -3.76
C GLN A 75 -4.84 -19.37 -2.36
N GLU A 76 -3.67 -18.81 -2.03
CA GLU A 76 -3.40 -18.20 -0.71
C GLU A 76 -3.35 -16.67 -0.75
N ILE A 77 -3.63 -16.07 -1.93
CA ILE A 77 -3.63 -14.62 -2.13
C ILE A 77 -5.04 -14.13 -2.38
N GLY A 78 -5.45 -13.12 -1.62
CA GLY A 78 -6.62 -12.30 -1.93
C GLY A 78 -6.20 -10.99 -2.57
N CYS A 79 -6.88 -10.58 -3.65
CA CYS A 79 -6.56 -9.30 -4.28
C CYS A 79 -7.81 -8.47 -4.56
N ALA A 80 -7.66 -7.15 -4.46
CA ALA A 80 -8.65 -6.19 -4.92
C ALA A 80 -7.95 -5.04 -5.64
N PHE A 81 -8.42 -4.76 -6.85
CA PHE A 81 -7.95 -3.62 -7.65
C PHE A 81 -9.01 -2.54 -7.67
N GLY A 82 -8.63 -1.31 -7.35
CA GLY A 82 -9.49 -0.15 -7.50
C GLY A 82 -9.84 0.09 -8.98
N GLY A 83 -11.10 0.41 -9.25
CA GLY A 83 -11.54 0.86 -10.57
C GLY A 83 -11.73 -0.20 -11.64
N ILE A 84 -11.59 -1.50 -11.32
CA ILE A 84 -11.87 -2.57 -12.27
C ILE A 84 -13.21 -3.22 -11.95
N ASP A 85 -14.22 -2.89 -12.75
CA ASP A 85 -15.56 -3.45 -12.64
C ASP A 85 -15.79 -4.53 -13.70
N PHE A 86 -15.55 -5.78 -13.30
CA PHE A 86 -15.96 -6.92 -14.11
C PHE A 86 -17.39 -7.35 -13.76
N TYR A 87 -18.14 -7.78 -14.79
CA TYR A 87 -19.46 -8.38 -14.62
C TYR A 87 -20.48 -7.52 -13.86
N THR A 88 -20.47 -6.20 -14.11
CA THR A 88 -21.29 -5.21 -13.39
C THR A 88 -22.78 -5.54 -13.35
N ARG A 89 -23.31 -6.24 -14.37
CA ARG A 89 -24.73 -6.66 -14.46
C ARG A 89 -25.03 -7.94 -13.69
N SER A 90 -24.02 -8.67 -13.22
CA SER A 90 -24.23 -9.93 -12.48
C SER A 90 -24.51 -9.65 -11.02
N LYS A 91 -25.39 -10.47 -10.40
CA LYS A 91 -25.57 -10.53 -8.97
C LYS A 91 -24.30 -11.08 -8.32
N ILE A 92 -23.96 -10.60 -7.10
CA ILE A 92 -22.75 -11.06 -6.40
C ILE A 92 -22.82 -12.56 -6.10
N GLY A 93 -23.95 -13.11 -5.68
CA GLY A 93 -24.09 -14.55 -5.45
C GLY A 93 -23.86 -15.40 -6.69
N LYS A 94 -24.33 -14.94 -7.88
CA LYS A 94 -24.05 -15.63 -9.15
C LYS A 94 -22.57 -15.58 -9.51
N LEU A 95 -21.93 -14.43 -9.30
CA LEU A 95 -20.49 -14.25 -9.59
C LEU A 95 -19.66 -15.12 -8.63
N THR A 96 -19.98 -15.09 -7.33
CA THR A 96 -19.33 -15.96 -6.32
C THR A 96 -19.46 -17.44 -6.68
N GLY A 97 -20.64 -17.89 -7.16
CA GLY A 97 -20.85 -19.27 -7.59
C GLY A 97 -19.93 -19.71 -8.73
N VAL A 98 -19.40 -18.76 -9.54
CA VAL A 98 -18.36 -19.03 -10.55
C VAL A 98 -16.98 -18.98 -9.88
N ILE A 99 -16.67 -17.93 -9.12
CA ILE A 99 -15.36 -17.69 -8.52
C ILE A 99 -14.95 -18.84 -7.60
N LYS A 100 -15.84 -19.31 -6.73
CA LYS A 100 -15.54 -20.36 -5.76
C LYS A 100 -15.02 -21.66 -6.38
N ARG A 101 -15.33 -21.94 -7.67
CA ARG A 101 -14.85 -23.13 -8.39
C ARG A 101 -13.35 -23.11 -8.67
N PHE A 102 -12.71 -21.95 -8.58
CA PHE A 102 -11.27 -21.80 -8.79
C PHE A 102 -10.46 -22.02 -7.50
N TYR A 103 -11.12 -22.06 -6.33
CA TYR A 103 -10.46 -22.20 -5.03
C TYR A 103 -10.74 -23.56 -4.39
N ARG A 104 -9.67 -24.28 -4.02
CA ARG A 104 -9.76 -25.62 -3.45
C ARG A 104 -10.31 -25.63 -2.03
N ASN A 105 -9.95 -24.60 -1.25
CA ASN A 105 -10.28 -24.47 0.17
C ASN A 105 -11.42 -23.49 0.41
N TRP A 106 -12.37 -23.43 -0.54
CA TRP A 106 -13.53 -22.55 -0.37
C TRP A 106 -14.42 -23.02 0.77
N ASP A 107 -14.79 -22.05 1.63
CA ASP A 107 -15.67 -22.24 2.76
C ASP A 107 -16.96 -21.39 2.58
N ASP A 108 -18.08 -22.06 2.32
CA ASP A 108 -19.38 -21.40 2.12
C ASP A 108 -19.88 -20.77 3.44
N ASP A 109 -19.66 -21.39 4.60
CA ASP A 109 -20.10 -20.87 5.90
C ASP A 109 -19.33 -19.58 6.25
N ALA A 110 -18.02 -19.56 6.02
CA ALA A 110 -17.20 -18.36 6.14
C ALA A 110 -17.70 -17.25 5.19
N TYR A 111 -18.00 -17.58 3.93
CA TYR A 111 -18.52 -16.63 2.96
C TYR A 111 -19.81 -15.96 3.44
N TYR A 112 -20.80 -16.72 3.83
CA TYR A 112 -22.06 -16.17 4.35
C TYR A 112 -21.86 -15.39 5.66
N GLY A 113 -20.92 -15.82 6.51
CA GLY A 113 -20.50 -15.09 7.69
C GLY A 113 -19.95 -13.70 7.35
N TYR A 114 -19.08 -13.60 6.33
CA TYR A 114 -18.53 -12.33 5.87
C TYR A 114 -19.57 -11.46 5.18
N LEU A 115 -20.48 -12.03 4.38
CA LEU A 115 -21.59 -11.25 3.80
C LEU A 115 -22.42 -10.57 4.90
N LYS A 116 -22.76 -11.31 5.96
CA LYS A 116 -23.48 -10.78 7.12
C LYS A 116 -22.67 -9.69 7.84
N ARG A 117 -21.38 -9.95 8.13
CA ARG A 117 -20.48 -8.99 8.79
C ARG A 117 -20.35 -7.69 8.01
N PHE A 118 -20.23 -7.78 6.68
CA PHE A 118 -20.04 -6.64 5.80
C PHE A 118 -21.35 -6.02 5.29
N LYS A 119 -22.52 -6.55 5.75
CA LYS A 119 -23.86 -6.11 5.36
C LYS A 119 -24.07 -6.13 3.84
N LEU A 120 -23.61 -7.19 3.19
CA LEU A 120 -23.74 -7.40 1.75
C LEU A 120 -24.94 -8.33 1.46
N ASP A 121 -25.76 -7.95 0.48
CA ASP A 121 -26.86 -8.76 -0.04
C ASP A 121 -26.44 -9.42 -1.34
N GLU A 122 -26.40 -10.77 -1.36
CA GLU A 122 -26.01 -11.57 -2.52
C GLU A 122 -26.87 -11.35 -3.77
N ASN A 123 -28.09 -10.83 -3.58
CA ASN A 123 -29.01 -10.52 -4.67
C ASN A 123 -28.71 -9.21 -5.38
N LYS A 124 -27.90 -8.33 -4.81
CA LYS A 124 -27.48 -7.09 -5.44
C LYS A 124 -26.53 -7.36 -6.61
N LYS A 125 -26.64 -6.53 -7.64
CA LYS A 125 -25.68 -6.53 -8.76
C LYS A 125 -24.39 -5.79 -8.34
N ILE A 126 -23.27 -6.13 -8.97
CA ILE A 126 -21.99 -5.43 -8.75
C ILE A 126 -22.14 -3.93 -8.98
N ALA A 127 -22.90 -3.50 -9.99
CA ALA A 127 -23.16 -2.08 -10.27
C ALA A 127 -23.91 -1.35 -9.15
N GLU A 128 -24.64 -2.07 -8.30
CA GLU A 128 -25.44 -1.51 -7.19
C GLU A 128 -24.62 -1.37 -5.89
N LEU A 129 -23.39 -1.88 -5.89
CA LEU A 129 -22.48 -1.77 -4.75
C LEU A 129 -21.74 -0.44 -4.77
N SER A 130 -21.67 0.23 -3.62
CA SER A 130 -20.72 1.33 -3.44
C SER A 130 -19.28 0.83 -3.55
N THR A 131 -18.31 1.73 -3.75
CA THR A 131 -16.89 1.38 -3.81
C THR A 131 -16.47 0.57 -2.56
N GLY A 132 -16.82 1.03 -1.36
CA GLY A 132 -16.51 0.31 -0.12
C GLY A 132 -17.17 -1.08 -0.03
N MET A 133 -18.42 -1.22 -0.50
CA MET A 133 -19.08 -2.53 -0.57
C MET A 133 -18.37 -3.49 -1.53
N ARG A 134 -17.81 -3.00 -2.65
CA ARG A 134 -17.03 -3.82 -3.58
C ARG A 134 -15.74 -4.31 -2.95
N VAL A 135 -15.02 -3.45 -2.24
CA VAL A 135 -13.82 -3.87 -1.49
C VAL A 135 -14.19 -4.91 -0.44
N LYS A 136 -15.23 -4.68 0.35
CA LYS A 136 -15.73 -5.65 1.35
C LYS A 136 -16.17 -6.97 0.71
N TYR A 137 -16.75 -6.96 -0.49
CA TYR A 137 -17.08 -8.18 -1.25
C TYR A 137 -15.81 -8.93 -1.68
N ASN A 138 -14.81 -8.24 -2.21
CA ASN A 138 -13.53 -8.86 -2.56
C ASN A 138 -12.83 -9.46 -1.34
N LEU A 139 -12.90 -8.78 -0.18
CA LEU A 139 -12.40 -9.33 1.07
C LEU A 139 -13.19 -10.59 1.50
N ALA A 140 -14.53 -10.57 1.38
CA ALA A 140 -15.34 -11.76 1.70
C ALA A 140 -14.90 -12.96 0.85
N ILE A 141 -14.69 -12.78 -0.46
CA ILE A 141 -14.16 -13.83 -1.34
C ILE A 141 -12.78 -14.30 -0.87
N ALA A 142 -11.84 -13.38 -0.66
CA ALA A 142 -10.47 -13.70 -0.28
C ALA A 142 -10.40 -14.49 1.03
N LEU A 143 -11.17 -14.06 2.02
CA LEU A 143 -11.19 -14.71 3.33
C LEU A 143 -11.89 -16.08 3.30
N SER A 144 -12.86 -16.26 2.39
CA SER A 144 -13.60 -17.52 2.25
C SER A 144 -12.81 -18.64 1.57
N HIS A 145 -11.71 -18.32 0.89
CA HIS A 145 -10.80 -19.34 0.38
C HIS A 145 -9.50 -19.46 1.19
N GLY A 146 -9.42 -18.78 2.35
CA GLY A 146 -8.30 -18.90 3.27
C GLY A 146 -7.06 -18.11 2.83
N ALA A 147 -7.21 -16.96 2.18
CA ALA A 147 -6.09 -16.11 1.81
C ALA A 147 -5.24 -15.72 3.03
N LYS A 148 -3.92 -15.86 2.91
CA LYS A 148 -2.92 -15.49 3.92
C LYS A 148 -2.23 -14.17 3.63
N LEU A 149 -2.28 -13.73 2.36
CA LEU A 149 -1.77 -12.44 1.93
C LEU A 149 -2.85 -11.71 1.14
N LEU A 150 -3.22 -10.53 1.62
CA LEU A 150 -4.13 -9.62 0.89
C LEU A 150 -3.30 -8.55 0.19
N ILE A 151 -3.52 -8.37 -1.12
CA ILE A 151 -2.86 -7.35 -1.94
C ILE A 151 -3.94 -6.45 -2.52
N LEU A 152 -3.99 -5.20 -2.04
CA LEU A 152 -5.08 -4.28 -2.34
C LEU A 152 -4.51 -3.01 -3.00
N ASP A 153 -5.00 -2.70 -4.19
CA ASP A 153 -4.59 -1.49 -4.92
C ASP A 153 -5.61 -0.38 -4.73
N GLU A 154 -5.22 0.68 -4.01
CA GLU A 154 -6.05 1.86 -3.69
C GLU A 154 -7.43 1.51 -3.06
N PRO A 155 -7.51 0.63 -2.04
CA PRO A 155 -8.79 0.11 -1.53
C PRO A 155 -9.67 1.17 -0.87
N THR A 156 -9.11 2.28 -0.42
CA THR A 156 -9.80 3.36 0.29
C THR A 156 -10.14 4.54 -0.62
N SER A 157 -9.65 4.51 -1.87
CA SER A 157 -9.89 5.60 -2.82
C SER A 157 -11.37 5.74 -3.16
N GLY A 158 -11.87 6.98 -3.12
CA GLY A 158 -13.28 7.29 -3.40
C GLY A 158 -14.27 6.90 -2.29
N LEU A 159 -13.80 6.50 -1.11
CA LEU A 159 -14.65 6.28 0.06
C LEU A 159 -14.87 7.58 0.82
N ASP A 160 -16.07 7.74 1.39
CA ASP A 160 -16.32 8.75 2.40
C ASP A 160 -15.52 8.45 3.68
N PRO A 161 -15.30 9.44 4.58
CA PRO A 161 -14.48 9.25 5.77
C PRO A 161 -14.94 8.12 6.70
N VAL A 162 -16.24 7.88 6.82
CA VAL A 162 -16.80 6.84 7.70
C VAL A 162 -16.55 5.45 7.10
N ALA A 163 -16.89 5.27 5.82
CA ALA A 163 -16.66 3.99 5.14
C ALA A 163 -15.16 3.63 5.07
N ARG A 164 -14.29 4.65 4.97
CA ARG A 164 -12.84 4.50 5.00
C ARG A 164 -12.36 4.02 6.36
N ASP A 165 -12.79 4.67 7.44
CA ASP A 165 -12.43 4.29 8.81
C ASP A 165 -12.88 2.86 9.14
N ASP A 166 -14.12 2.52 8.82
CA ASP A 166 -14.67 1.17 8.94
C ASP A 166 -13.81 0.12 8.20
N LEU A 167 -13.30 0.44 7.00
CA LEU A 167 -12.47 -0.48 6.22
C LEU A 167 -11.09 -0.68 6.85
N LEU A 168 -10.47 0.39 7.35
CA LEU A 168 -9.18 0.32 8.05
C LEU A 168 -9.29 -0.48 9.35
N ASP A 169 -10.42 -0.38 10.07
CA ASP A 169 -10.70 -1.22 11.24
C ASP A 169 -10.84 -2.69 10.86
N VAL A 170 -11.46 -2.99 9.72
CA VAL A 170 -11.49 -4.36 9.19
C VAL A 170 -10.06 -4.86 8.95
N PHE A 171 -9.17 -4.07 8.30
CA PHE A 171 -7.78 -4.48 8.06
C PHE A 171 -7.07 -4.81 9.36
N ARG A 172 -7.14 -3.93 10.37
CA ARG A 172 -6.55 -4.17 11.68
C ARG A 172 -7.07 -5.46 12.33
N SER A 173 -8.39 -5.69 12.27
CA SER A 173 -9.00 -6.90 12.83
C SER A 173 -8.54 -8.19 12.15
N LEU A 174 -8.22 -8.15 10.85
CA LEU A 174 -7.78 -9.33 10.10
C LEU A 174 -6.37 -9.78 10.46
N VAL A 175 -5.48 -8.86 10.79
CA VAL A 175 -4.08 -9.19 11.13
C VAL A 175 -3.89 -9.55 12.61
N THR A 176 -4.84 -9.27 13.48
CA THR A 176 -4.73 -9.50 14.93
C THR A 176 -4.35 -10.95 15.29
N GLY A 177 -4.78 -11.95 14.49
CA GLY A 177 -4.41 -13.35 14.68
C GLY A 177 -3.01 -13.73 14.16
N GLY A 178 -2.29 -12.84 13.52
CA GLY A 178 -0.95 -13.08 12.95
C GLY A 178 -0.93 -13.99 11.71
N GLU A 179 -2.08 -14.48 11.24
CA GLU A 179 -2.15 -15.40 10.12
C GLU A 179 -2.27 -14.69 8.77
N ILE A 180 -2.90 -13.52 8.73
CA ILE A 180 -3.14 -12.73 7.51
C ILE A 180 -2.17 -11.55 7.50
N SER A 181 -1.57 -11.30 6.35
CA SER A 181 -0.75 -10.11 6.08
C SER A 181 -1.43 -9.26 5.01
N ILE A 182 -1.24 -7.96 5.06
CA ILE A 182 -1.87 -7.04 4.11
C ILE A 182 -0.80 -6.12 3.49
N LEU A 183 -0.73 -6.10 2.17
CA LEU A 183 -0.06 -5.05 1.41
C LEU A 183 -1.14 -4.20 0.74
N PHE A 184 -1.24 -2.92 1.06
CA PHE A 184 -2.15 -2.06 0.32
C PHE A 184 -1.46 -0.78 -0.17
N SER A 185 -1.76 -0.43 -1.41
CA SER A 185 -1.31 0.84 -1.98
C SER A 185 -2.29 1.95 -1.64
N THR A 186 -1.76 3.14 -1.40
CA THR A 186 -2.57 4.35 -1.26
C THR A 186 -1.73 5.61 -1.53
N HIS A 187 -2.39 6.69 -1.88
CA HIS A 187 -1.84 8.04 -1.86
C HIS A 187 -2.37 8.86 -0.66
N ILE A 188 -3.20 8.25 0.18
CA ILE A 188 -3.82 8.87 1.35
C ILE A 188 -3.01 8.50 2.60
N THR A 189 -2.17 9.40 3.04
CA THR A 189 -1.21 9.19 4.13
C THR A 189 -1.88 8.89 5.47
N SER A 190 -3.02 9.54 5.74
CA SER A 190 -3.77 9.33 6.98
C SER A 190 -4.25 7.89 7.17
N ASP A 191 -4.46 7.13 6.08
CA ASP A 191 -4.85 5.72 6.17
C ASP A 191 -3.70 4.88 6.73
N LEU A 192 -2.47 5.19 6.29
CA LEU A 192 -1.26 4.50 6.76
C LEU A 192 -0.94 4.84 8.22
N GLU A 193 -1.08 6.11 8.60
CA GLU A 193 -0.88 6.52 9.98
C GLU A 193 -1.79 5.76 10.94
N LYS A 194 -3.04 5.46 10.50
CA LYS A 194 -4.04 4.74 11.28
C LYS A 194 -3.79 3.24 11.41
N CYS A 195 -3.37 2.55 10.34
CA CYS A 195 -3.40 1.08 10.37
C CYS A 195 -2.12 0.39 9.92
N ALA A 196 -1.16 1.06 9.26
CA ALA A 196 0.06 0.41 8.79
C ALA A 196 1.07 0.20 9.90
N ASP A 197 1.72 -0.97 9.90
CA ASP A 197 2.87 -1.31 10.75
C ASP A 197 4.18 -0.98 10.02
N TYR A 198 4.22 -1.22 8.71
CA TYR A 198 5.35 -0.94 7.83
C TYR A 198 4.95 0.05 6.74
N ILE A 199 5.91 0.86 6.30
CA ILE A 199 5.74 1.80 5.20
C ILE A 199 6.82 1.55 4.16
N THR A 200 6.40 1.40 2.91
CA THR A 200 7.27 1.33 1.75
C THR A 200 6.95 2.49 0.82
N PHE A 201 7.88 3.41 0.66
CA PHE A 201 7.74 4.59 -0.19
C PHE A 201 8.39 4.35 -1.54
N ILE A 202 7.60 4.44 -2.61
CA ILE A 202 8.06 4.35 -3.99
C ILE A 202 7.94 5.70 -4.70
N GLU A 203 8.95 6.07 -5.45
CA GLU A 203 9.01 7.26 -6.28
C GLU A 203 9.72 6.93 -7.59
N ASN A 204 9.16 7.38 -8.73
CA ASN A 204 9.73 7.17 -10.07
C ASN A 204 10.22 5.73 -10.32
N GLY A 205 9.47 4.75 -9.87
CA GLY A 205 9.77 3.33 -10.04
C GLY A 205 10.88 2.79 -9.15
N GLN A 206 11.30 3.52 -8.10
CA GLN A 206 12.34 3.08 -7.16
C GLN A 206 11.83 3.15 -5.72
N ILE A 207 12.27 2.21 -4.88
CA ILE A 207 12.00 2.30 -3.44
C ILE A 207 12.96 3.31 -2.83
N ILE A 208 12.40 4.37 -2.29
CA ILE A 208 13.13 5.40 -1.55
C ILE A 208 13.45 4.90 -0.15
N LYS A 209 12.46 4.29 0.50
CA LYS A 209 12.62 3.71 1.83
C LYS A 209 11.53 2.67 2.10
N SER A 210 11.93 1.61 2.82
CA SER A 210 11.03 0.60 3.38
C SER A 210 11.46 0.31 4.82
N ALA A 211 10.57 0.48 5.79
CA ALA A 211 10.85 0.26 7.21
C ALA A 211 9.55 0.11 8.00
N ASP A 212 9.63 -0.34 9.27
CA ASP A 212 8.54 -0.14 10.21
C ASP A 212 8.19 1.36 10.31
N LYS A 213 6.94 1.65 10.66
CA LYS A 213 6.40 3.03 10.63
C LYS A 213 7.19 3.99 11.53
N GLU A 214 7.58 3.55 12.71
CA GLU A 214 8.30 4.38 13.67
C GLU A 214 9.70 4.75 13.15
N THR A 215 10.45 3.76 12.67
CA THR A 215 11.76 3.94 12.02
C THR A 215 11.65 4.79 10.76
N PHE A 216 10.59 4.58 9.97
CA PHE A 216 10.35 5.38 8.77
C PHE A 216 10.18 6.86 9.13
N MET A 217 9.28 7.18 10.06
CA MET A 217 9.01 8.54 10.53
C MET A 217 10.24 9.18 11.20
N ALA A 218 10.94 8.43 12.05
CA ALA A 218 12.13 8.90 12.75
C ALA A 218 13.31 9.23 11.80
N SER A 219 13.28 8.76 10.55
CA SER A 219 14.34 9.01 9.58
C SER A 219 14.34 10.40 8.97
N TYR A 220 13.32 11.19 9.25
CA TYR A 220 13.15 12.53 8.70
C TYR A 220 12.98 13.56 9.80
N ARG A 221 13.33 14.82 9.50
CA ARG A 221 13.03 16.00 10.33
C ARG A 221 12.46 17.10 9.45
N LEU A 222 11.46 17.80 9.96
CA LEU A 222 10.94 19.02 9.36
C LEU A 222 11.58 20.20 10.10
N LEU A 223 12.36 21.00 9.37
CA LEU A 223 13.02 22.18 9.90
C LEU A 223 12.16 23.41 9.65
N ASN A 224 12.09 24.27 10.68
CA ASN A 224 11.43 25.57 10.59
C ASN A 224 12.41 26.64 11.12
N GLY A 225 12.73 27.59 10.28
CA GLY A 225 13.70 28.64 10.62
C GLY A 225 13.43 29.97 9.90
N LYS A 226 14.19 31.01 10.28
CA LYS A 226 14.19 32.28 9.57
C LYS A 226 14.88 32.11 8.22
N GLU A 227 14.58 32.97 7.26
CA GLU A 227 15.22 32.93 5.93
C GLU A 227 16.75 33.04 6.02
N SER A 228 17.28 33.83 6.97
CA SER A 228 18.72 33.97 7.22
C SER A 228 19.41 32.66 7.69
N GLU A 229 18.63 31.70 8.22
CA GLU A 229 19.13 30.41 8.72
C GLU A 229 19.09 29.33 7.63
N LEU A 230 18.50 29.59 6.47
CA LEU A 230 18.38 28.64 5.38
C LEU A 230 19.76 28.31 4.73
N GLY A 231 20.62 29.32 4.51
CA GLY A 231 21.88 29.15 3.80
C GLY A 231 22.74 27.98 4.28
N PRO A 232 23.02 27.86 5.58
CA PRO A 232 23.86 26.79 6.13
C PRO A 232 23.30 25.35 5.97
N VAL A 233 21.98 25.21 5.80
CA VAL A 233 21.31 23.88 5.73
C VAL A 233 20.75 23.56 4.35
N LYS A 234 20.71 24.52 3.44
CA LYS A 234 20.05 24.41 2.14
C LYS A 234 20.48 23.18 1.35
N ASP A 235 21.76 22.90 1.26
CA ASP A 235 22.32 21.78 0.50
C ASP A 235 22.03 20.39 1.11
N LYS A 236 21.63 20.36 2.37
CA LYS A 236 21.24 19.13 3.09
C LYS A 236 19.74 18.87 3.01
N LEU A 237 18.93 19.88 2.66
CA LEU A 237 17.49 19.74 2.55
C LEU A 237 17.11 18.89 1.34
N ILE A 238 16.15 17.97 1.53
CA ILE A 238 15.52 17.22 0.44
C ILE A 238 14.77 18.20 -0.45
N SER A 239 13.96 19.07 0.17
CA SER A 239 13.34 20.24 -0.44
C SER A 239 12.87 21.22 0.64
N TYR A 240 12.54 22.44 0.25
CA TYR A 240 12.09 23.49 1.16
C TYR A 240 11.09 24.44 0.51
N LYS A 241 10.38 25.18 1.34
CA LYS A 241 9.51 26.29 0.96
C LYS A 241 9.90 27.52 1.78
N VAL A 242 9.97 28.69 1.12
CA VAL A 242 10.14 29.99 1.79
C VAL A 242 8.80 30.70 1.78
N ASN A 243 8.46 31.36 2.86
CA ASN A 243 7.27 32.20 3.01
C ASN A 243 7.61 33.45 3.84
N SER A 244 6.61 34.32 4.10
CA SER A 244 6.78 35.55 4.86
C SER A 244 7.27 35.37 6.30
N PHE A 245 7.22 34.14 6.85
CA PHE A 245 7.61 33.84 8.22
C PHE A 245 8.99 33.16 8.32
N GLY A 246 9.60 32.81 7.17
CA GLY A 246 10.88 32.10 7.09
C GLY A 246 10.83 30.92 6.12
N PHE A 247 11.50 29.82 6.46
CA PHE A 247 11.48 28.61 5.65
C PHE A 247 10.96 27.40 6.44
N THR A 248 10.41 26.44 5.70
CA THR A 248 10.14 25.08 6.16
C THR A 248 10.78 24.11 5.17
N GLY A 249 11.56 23.14 5.65
CA GLY A 249 12.27 22.20 4.78
C GLY A 249 12.38 20.81 5.38
N LEU A 250 12.39 19.78 4.53
CA LEU A 250 12.57 18.40 4.93
C LEU A 250 14.05 18.00 4.80
N ILE A 251 14.57 17.33 5.84
CA ILE A 251 15.93 16.80 5.89
C ILE A 251 15.92 15.35 6.37
N LEU A 252 16.92 14.55 5.99
CA LEU A 252 17.16 13.27 6.65
C LEU A 252 17.63 13.51 8.10
N ALA A 253 17.11 12.74 9.04
CA ALA A 253 17.44 12.90 10.44
C ALA A 253 18.96 12.77 10.74
N LYS A 254 19.67 11.93 9.95
CA LYS A 254 21.13 11.76 10.05
C LYS A 254 21.95 12.97 9.63
N ASP A 255 21.38 13.86 8.81
CA ASP A 255 22.04 15.05 8.25
C ASP A 255 21.69 16.33 9.05
N PHE A 256 20.75 16.21 10.01
CA PHE A 256 20.36 17.29 10.91
C PHE A 256 21.32 17.43 12.08
N ASP A 257 21.75 18.66 12.32
CA ASP A 257 22.57 19.03 13.46
C ASP A 257 21.69 19.63 14.58
N PRO A 258 21.49 18.94 15.73
CA PRO A 258 20.70 19.45 16.84
C PRO A 258 21.23 20.75 17.45
N ASP A 259 22.53 21.01 17.32
CA ASP A 259 23.20 22.19 17.85
C ASP A 259 23.10 23.42 16.91
N SER A 260 22.47 23.24 15.73
CA SER A 260 22.27 24.33 14.75
C SER A 260 21.37 25.48 15.23
N GLY A 261 20.63 25.28 16.32
CA GLY A 261 19.64 26.23 16.84
C GLY A 261 18.35 26.32 16.00
N ILE A 262 18.25 25.60 14.88
CA ILE A 262 17.07 25.58 14.00
C ILE A 262 16.01 24.66 14.63
N ARG A 263 14.76 25.13 14.71
CA ARG A 263 13.65 24.30 15.24
C ARG A 263 13.40 23.12 14.32
N SER A 264 13.29 21.92 14.93
CA SER A 264 12.95 20.71 14.20
C SER A 264 11.75 20.01 14.82
N ALA A 265 10.97 19.33 13.98
CA ALA A 265 9.85 18.49 14.39
C ALA A 265 9.88 17.17 13.60
N THR A 266 9.18 16.15 14.10
CA THR A 266 8.91 14.93 13.32
C THR A 266 7.85 15.28 12.28
N PRO A 267 8.13 15.09 10.98
CA PRO A 267 7.14 15.34 9.92
C PRO A 267 6.00 14.30 9.95
N SER A 268 4.84 14.66 9.43
CA SER A 268 3.79 13.71 9.04
C SER A 268 4.19 12.94 7.78
N LEU A 269 3.51 11.82 7.49
CA LEU A 269 3.72 11.11 6.22
C LEU A 269 3.37 11.99 5.01
N GLU A 270 2.36 12.85 5.14
CA GLU A 270 1.98 13.79 4.10
C GLU A 270 3.10 14.79 3.81
N GLU A 271 3.71 15.36 4.84
CA GLU A 271 4.85 16.27 4.69
C GLU A 271 6.04 15.57 4.03
N ILE A 272 6.36 14.33 4.44
CA ILE A 272 7.42 13.56 3.79
C ILE A 272 7.14 13.40 2.29
N MET A 273 5.93 13.00 1.90
CA MET A 273 5.55 12.84 0.50
C MET A 273 5.61 14.16 -0.28
N VAL A 274 5.01 15.23 0.27
CA VAL A 274 4.94 16.53 -0.40
C VAL A 274 6.32 17.12 -0.62
N TYR A 275 7.20 17.01 0.35
CA TYR A 275 8.57 17.54 0.24
C TYR A 275 9.47 16.65 -0.62
N SER A 276 9.28 15.31 -0.61
CA SER A 276 10.02 14.42 -1.49
C SER A 276 9.68 14.64 -2.96
N ALA A 277 8.39 14.77 -3.29
CA ALA A 277 7.93 14.99 -4.66
C ALA A 277 8.42 16.31 -5.29
N LYS A 278 8.81 17.31 -4.48
CA LYS A 278 9.30 18.63 -4.96
C LYS A 278 10.80 18.69 -5.26
N LYS A 279 11.52 17.62 -5.02
CA LYS A 279 12.96 17.53 -5.34
C LYS A 279 13.25 17.70 -6.83
N GLU A 280 12.26 17.46 -7.69
CA GLU A 280 12.41 17.53 -9.16
C GLU A 280 12.16 18.93 -9.76
N GLU A 281 11.62 19.89 -8.98
CA GLU A 281 11.30 21.23 -9.47
C GLU A 281 12.35 22.30 -9.06
N ALA A 282 13.39 21.92 -8.35
CA ALA A 282 14.50 22.76 -7.89
C ALA A 282 15.79 22.41 -8.66
#